data_ec1e21dddfa2def2c7b45935cd6ff176
#
_entry.id   ec1e21dddfa2def2c7b45935cd6ff176
#
_cell.length_a   1.000
_cell.length_b   1.000
_cell.length_c   1.000
_cell.angle_alpha   90.00
_cell.angle_beta   90.00
_cell.angle_gamma   90.00
#
_symmetry.space_group_name_H-M   'P 1'
#
loop_
_entity.id
_entity.type
_entity.pdbx_description
1 polymer ?
#
loop_
_entity_poly.entity_id
_entity_poly.type
_entity_poly.pdbx_seq_one_letter_code
_entity_poly.pdbx_strand_id
1 'polypeptide(L)'
;FADLLRVNLSVLRRIIRTEHLVQDVAQADTEMKTEYAICYCKNRADSAMVIRVRRALAAAKPELLLDSSYFVPWLLPGKARLFTPVSYTERPAVAAAKICEGKIVVLVNGSPSAMVLPALFCENFECLDDYASTAVFSSFLRILKYVSFYLTVFLPGVFVCLAVYLPELIPPQLLYKIEAAEKATPLPLFAEMLLVILILEVIREAGLRMPQSLGHSVSLVSALIIGDAAIATGLMSTPVIFVASITAIAVFVTPSLYEPATLLRLGVVLAAGLAGPVGLAGAFFAVLLSLSGTACLQVPYLAAHPFPQRPIAEDGIIRRNYRRLSAHDFNIWQKREGK
;
A
#
# COMPACT_ATOMS: atom_id res chain seq x y z
N PHE A 1 -18.42 -4.79 -5.30
CA PHE A 1 -19.18 -3.94 -6.20
C PHE A 1 -19.37 -4.65 -7.56
N ALA A 2 -20.27 -4.14 -8.36
CA ALA A 2 -20.57 -4.60 -9.72
C ALA A 2 -20.18 -3.49 -10.73
N ASP A 3 -20.20 -3.80 -12.02
CA ASP A 3 -19.87 -2.82 -13.06
C ASP A 3 -20.92 -1.70 -13.20
N LEU A 4 -22.18 -1.97 -12.79
CA LEU A 4 -23.28 -1.00 -12.89
C LEU A 4 -23.29 -0.04 -11.71
N LEU A 5 -23.09 1.26 -11.97
CA LEU A 5 -23.08 2.32 -10.96
C LEU A 5 -24.36 2.35 -10.11
N ARG A 6 -25.53 2.23 -10.72
CA ARG A 6 -26.83 2.29 -10.00
C ARG A 6 -27.00 1.14 -9.01
N VAL A 7 -26.49 -0.05 -9.33
CA VAL A 7 -26.47 -1.21 -8.43
C VAL A 7 -25.60 -0.90 -7.22
N ASN A 8 -24.39 -0.36 -7.45
CA ASN A 8 -23.45 -0.01 -6.40
C ASN A 8 -24.01 1.05 -5.44
N LEU A 9 -24.67 2.08 -5.99
CA LEU A 9 -25.35 3.10 -5.18
C LEU A 9 -26.49 2.52 -4.33
N SER A 10 -27.28 1.60 -4.89
CA SER A 10 -28.34 0.90 -4.18
C SER A 10 -27.78 0.04 -3.04
N VAL A 11 -26.66 -0.67 -3.26
CA VAL A 11 -25.99 -1.47 -2.23
C VAL A 11 -25.51 -0.59 -1.09
N LEU A 12 -24.85 0.54 -1.38
CA LEU A 12 -24.42 1.50 -0.35
C LEU A 12 -25.61 2.05 0.44
N ARG A 13 -26.72 2.39 -0.22
CA ARG A 13 -27.95 2.87 0.44
C ARG A 13 -28.58 1.81 1.35
N ARG A 14 -28.47 0.53 0.99
CA ARG A 14 -28.97 -0.58 1.83
C ARG A 14 -28.13 -0.81 3.08
N ILE A 15 -26.80 -0.55 2.99
CA ILE A 15 -25.88 -0.67 4.13
C ILE A 15 -26.01 0.56 5.02
N ILE A 16 -25.97 1.76 4.44
CA ILE A 16 -26.02 3.05 5.14
C ILE A 16 -27.46 3.59 5.07
N ARG A 17 -28.28 3.25 6.08
CA ARG A 17 -29.69 3.61 6.12
C ARG A 17 -29.93 4.94 6.83
N THR A 18 -29.22 6.00 6.42
CA THR A 18 -29.38 7.34 6.97
C THR A 18 -29.77 8.32 5.88
N GLU A 19 -30.53 9.35 6.25
CA GLU A 19 -30.87 10.48 5.36
C GLU A 19 -29.65 11.33 5.00
N HIS A 20 -28.60 11.25 5.82
CA HIS A 20 -27.37 12.03 5.64
C HIS A 20 -26.44 11.46 4.54
N LEU A 21 -26.72 10.26 4.01
CA LEU A 21 -25.95 9.72 2.88
C LEU A 21 -26.33 10.48 1.61
N VAL A 22 -25.36 11.21 1.07
CA VAL A 22 -25.44 11.90 -0.20
C VAL A 22 -24.77 11.05 -1.28
N GLN A 23 -25.41 10.93 -2.41
CA GLN A 23 -24.94 10.22 -3.61
C GLN A 23 -25.12 11.15 -4.80
N ASP A 24 -24.12 11.99 -5.07
CA ASP A 24 -24.13 12.93 -6.17
C ASP A 24 -23.69 12.23 -7.44
N VAL A 25 -24.61 12.03 -8.37
CA VAL A 25 -24.32 11.46 -9.69
C VAL A 25 -24.05 12.59 -10.68
N ALA A 26 -22.96 12.47 -11.43
CA ALA A 26 -22.58 13.40 -12.47
C ALA A 26 -22.04 12.63 -13.69
N GLN A 27 -21.94 13.31 -14.82
CA GLN A 27 -21.33 12.78 -16.03
C GLN A 27 -19.97 13.42 -16.24
N ALA A 28 -19.00 12.62 -16.65
CA ALA A 28 -17.69 13.11 -17.02
C ALA A 28 -17.73 13.81 -18.39
N ASP A 29 -16.92 14.83 -18.55
CA ASP A 29 -16.75 15.55 -19.83
C ASP A 29 -15.84 14.72 -20.77
N THR A 30 -16.35 13.56 -21.20
CA THR A 30 -15.72 12.59 -22.11
C THR A 30 -16.64 12.33 -23.27
N GLU A 31 -16.11 11.85 -24.40
CA GLU A 31 -16.94 11.43 -25.53
C GLU A 31 -18.00 10.37 -25.14
N MET A 32 -17.65 9.48 -24.21
CA MET A 32 -18.55 8.42 -23.74
C MET A 32 -19.54 8.90 -22.68
N LYS A 33 -19.41 10.13 -22.15
CA LYS A 33 -20.29 10.66 -21.10
C LYS A 33 -20.48 9.71 -19.92
N THR A 34 -19.39 9.06 -19.51
CA THR A 34 -19.41 8.04 -18.42
C THR A 34 -19.94 8.66 -17.14
N GLU A 35 -20.92 8.03 -16.52
CA GLU A 35 -21.48 8.43 -15.24
C GLU A 35 -20.52 8.07 -14.09
N TYR A 36 -20.40 8.98 -13.13
CA TYR A 36 -19.71 8.73 -11.86
C TYR A 36 -20.53 9.26 -10.69
N ALA A 37 -20.27 8.76 -9.50
CA ALA A 37 -20.95 9.21 -8.29
C ALA A 37 -19.97 9.54 -7.18
N ILE A 38 -20.24 10.63 -6.47
CA ILE A 38 -19.52 11.04 -5.25
C ILE A 38 -20.42 10.70 -4.07
N CYS A 39 -19.99 9.76 -3.23
CA CYS A 39 -20.73 9.29 -2.07
C CYS A 39 -20.06 9.75 -0.77
N TYR A 40 -20.80 10.40 0.10
CA TYR A 40 -20.30 10.87 1.39
C TYR A 40 -21.46 11.06 2.40
N CYS A 41 -21.12 11.16 3.68
CA CYS A 41 -22.10 11.44 4.74
C CYS A 41 -22.06 12.94 5.08
N LYS A 42 -23.18 13.66 4.87
CA LYS A 42 -23.26 15.12 4.98
C LYS A 42 -22.89 15.68 6.35
N ASN A 43 -23.20 14.95 7.43
CA ASN A 43 -22.91 15.36 8.79
C ASN A 43 -21.53 14.95 9.30
N ARG A 44 -20.74 14.21 8.49
CA ARG A 44 -19.42 13.68 8.86
C ARG A 44 -18.30 14.13 7.92
N ALA A 45 -18.58 14.29 6.64
CA ALA A 45 -17.61 14.73 5.67
C ALA A 45 -17.36 16.25 5.77
N ASP A 46 -16.11 16.67 5.60
CA ASP A 46 -15.77 18.09 5.49
C ASP A 46 -16.34 18.67 4.20
N SER A 47 -17.18 19.69 4.33
CA SER A 47 -17.80 20.37 3.20
C SER A 47 -16.76 20.99 2.25
N ALA A 48 -15.68 21.54 2.77
CA ALA A 48 -14.61 22.12 1.95
C ALA A 48 -13.90 21.06 1.12
N MET A 49 -13.72 19.83 1.66
CA MET A 49 -13.14 18.73 0.90
C MET A 49 -14.10 18.23 -0.16
N VAL A 50 -15.38 18.05 0.14
CA VAL A 50 -16.39 17.64 -0.84
C VAL A 50 -16.41 18.61 -2.03
N ILE A 51 -16.39 19.92 -1.77
CA ILE A 51 -16.35 20.96 -2.82
C ILE A 51 -15.08 20.83 -3.68
N ARG A 52 -13.91 20.57 -3.06
CA ARG A 52 -12.66 20.40 -3.79
C ARG A 52 -12.69 19.15 -4.68
N VAL A 53 -13.15 18.02 -4.14
CA VAL A 53 -13.29 16.78 -4.91
C VAL A 53 -14.24 16.99 -6.07
N ARG A 54 -15.44 17.54 -5.82
CA ARG A 54 -16.41 17.84 -6.87
C ARG A 54 -15.83 18.74 -7.96
N ARG A 55 -15.11 19.80 -7.57
CA ARG A 55 -14.46 20.73 -8.52
C ARG A 55 -13.36 20.04 -9.33
N ALA A 56 -12.53 19.21 -8.68
CA ALA A 56 -11.47 18.48 -9.35
C ALA A 56 -12.02 17.47 -10.36
N LEU A 57 -13.08 16.73 -9.99
CA LEU A 57 -13.72 15.76 -10.88
C LEU A 57 -14.47 16.45 -12.04
N ALA A 58 -15.12 17.58 -11.79
CA ALA A 58 -15.78 18.36 -12.83
C ALA A 58 -14.79 19.03 -13.80
N ALA A 59 -13.58 19.35 -13.35
CA ALA A 59 -12.53 19.90 -14.19
C ALA A 59 -11.73 18.82 -14.92
N ALA A 60 -11.90 17.55 -14.54
CA ALA A 60 -11.21 16.43 -15.17
C ALA A 60 -11.77 16.18 -16.57
N LYS A 61 -10.87 16.14 -17.53
CA LYS A 61 -11.18 15.87 -18.95
C LYS A 61 -10.34 14.68 -19.44
N PRO A 62 -10.52 13.49 -18.89
CA PRO A 62 -9.86 12.31 -19.43
C PRO A 62 -10.48 12.00 -20.80
N GLU A 63 -9.66 11.61 -21.76
CA GLU A 63 -10.13 11.16 -23.06
C GLU A 63 -11.08 9.97 -22.93
N LEU A 64 -10.75 9.08 -22.01
CA LEU A 64 -11.51 7.87 -21.68
C LEU A 64 -11.57 7.70 -20.16
N LEU A 65 -12.75 7.36 -19.62
CA LEU A 65 -12.96 7.09 -18.20
C LEU A 65 -13.48 5.66 -18.01
N LEU A 66 -12.56 4.73 -17.72
CA LEU A 66 -12.88 3.32 -17.49
C LEU A 66 -12.89 2.95 -16.01
N ASP A 67 -12.11 3.65 -15.19
CA ASP A 67 -12.00 3.41 -13.75
C ASP A 67 -11.83 4.70 -12.97
N SER A 68 -12.10 4.66 -11.69
CA SER A 68 -11.96 5.79 -10.75
C SER A 68 -10.51 6.30 -10.63
N SER A 69 -9.52 5.45 -10.85
CA SER A 69 -8.09 5.80 -10.85
C SER A 69 -7.71 6.86 -11.89
N TYR A 70 -8.46 6.96 -12.98
CA TYR A 70 -8.23 7.98 -14.01
C TYR A 70 -8.43 9.42 -13.50
N PHE A 71 -9.14 9.61 -12.39
CA PHE A 71 -9.31 10.92 -11.76
C PHE A 71 -8.12 11.37 -10.88
N VAL A 72 -7.23 10.45 -10.53
CA VAL A 72 -6.12 10.74 -9.59
C VAL A 72 -5.24 11.93 -10.02
N PRO A 73 -4.87 12.13 -11.30
CA PRO A 73 -4.06 13.28 -11.71
C PRO A 73 -4.69 14.64 -11.43
N TRP A 74 -6.02 14.74 -11.50
CA TRP A 74 -6.76 15.98 -11.20
C TRP A 74 -7.04 16.18 -9.72
N LEU A 75 -7.22 15.07 -8.97
CA LEU A 75 -7.40 15.09 -7.52
C LEU A 75 -6.11 15.42 -6.79
N LEU A 76 -4.98 14.97 -7.32
CA LEU A 76 -3.65 15.12 -6.75
C LEU A 76 -2.70 15.80 -7.76
N PRO A 77 -2.95 17.06 -8.15
CA PRO A 77 -2.09 17.76 -9.10
C PRO A 77 -0.68 17.93 -8.51
N GLY A 78 0.35 17.77 -9.34
CA GLY A 78 1.73 17.99 -8.95
C GLY A 78 2.70 16.91 -9.41
N LYS A 79 3.88 16.86 -8.78
CA LYS A 79 4.96 15.95 -9.14
C LYS A 79 4.59 14.48 -8.91
N ALA A 80 5.23 13.59 -9.64
CA ALA A 80 5.14 12.16 -9.41
C ALA A 80 5.37 11.84 -7.93
N ARG A 81 4.43 11.10 -7.34
CA ARG A 81 4.47 10.72 -5.92
C ARG A 81 4.73 9.22 -5.82
N LEU A 82 5.55 8.85 -4.88
CA LEU A 82 5.84 7.45 -4.61
C LEU A 82 4.67 6.78 -3.87
N PHE A 83 4.07 7.52 -2.94
CA PHE A 83 2.88 7.06 -2.20
C PHE A 83 1.64 7.81 -2.69
N THR A 84 0.59 7.06 -2.99
CA THR A 84 -0.69 7.62 -3.42
C THR A 84 -1.66 7.63 -2.23
N PRO A 85 -2.07 8.81 -1.73
CA PRO A 85 -2.97 8.93 -0.59
C PRO A 85 -4.44 8.72 -1.01
N VAL A 86 -4.67 7.68 -1.79
CA VAL A 86 -5.96 7.21 -2.30
C VAL A 86 -5.99 5.71 -2.14
N SER A 87 -7.07 5.15 -1.65
CA SER A 87 -7.26 3.71 -1.56
C SER A 87 -8.40 3.23 -2.44
N TYR A 88 -8.34 1.98 -2.84
CA TYR A 88 -9.35 1.34 -3.67
C TYR A 88 -9.95 0.14 -2.94
N THR A 89 -11.23 -0.10 -3.15
CA THR A 89 -11.91 -1.24 -2.57
C THR A 89 -13.04 -1.74 -3.47
N GLU A 90 -13.13 -3.05 -3.61
CA GLU A 90 -14.24 -3.71 -4.29
C GLU A 90 -15.34 -4.14 -3.30
N ARG A 91 -15.07 -4.03 -1.98
CA ARG A 91 -15.99 -4.47 -0.92
C ARG A 91 -16.90 -3.32 -0.49
N PRO A 92 -18.24 -3.40 -0.73
CA PRO A 92 -19.18 -2.35 -0.34
C PRO A 92 -19.19 -2.05 1.16
N ALA A 93 -18.93 -3.07 1.99
CA ALA A 93 -18.87 -2.90 3.44
C ALA A 93 -17.71 -1.99 3.87
N VAL A 94 -16.53 -2.12 3.22
CA VAL A 94 -15.37 -1.26 3.47
C VAL A 94 -15.67 0.17 3.04
N ALA A 95 -16.22 0.37 1.84
CA ALA A 95 -16.61 1.69 1.35
C ALA A 95 -17.63 2.37 2.28
N ALA A 96 -18.64 1.60 2.76
CA ALA A 96 -19.65 2.10 3.69
C ALA A 96 -19.04 2.51 5.04
N ALA A 97 -18.11 1.72 5.60
CA ALA A 97 -17.40 2.06 6.82
C ALA A 97 -16.61 3.37 6.64
N LYS A 98 -15.87 3.52 5.52
CA LYS A 98 -15.10 4.72 5.23
C LYS A 98 -15.97 5.96 5.01
N ILE A 99 -17.16 5.84 4.41
CA ILE A 99 -18.16 6.93 4.33
C ILE A 99 -18.62 7.33 5.75
N CYS A 100 -18.87 6.35 6.63
CA CYS A 100 -19.24 6.61 8.02
C CYS A 100 -18.11 7.24 8.84
N GLU A 101 -16.85 7.05 8.47
CA GLU A 101 -15.68 7.75 9.03
C GLU A 101 -15.54 9.20 8.53
N GLY A 102 -16.40 9.66 7.61
CA GLY A 102 -16.38 11.02 7.04
C GLY A 102 -15.54 11.14 5.78
N LYS A 103 -15.13 10.03 5.16
CA LYS A 103 -14.41 10.02 3.89
C LYS A 103 -15.36 10.13 2.69
N ILE A 104 -14.78 10.42 1.55
CA ILE A 104 -15.47 10.52 0.27
C ILE A 104 -15.14 9.27 -0.55
N VAL A 105 -16.17 8.67 -1.12
CA VAL A 105 -16.03 7.51 -2.02
C VAL A 105 -16.50 7.92 -3.40
N VAL A 106 -15.69 7.64 -4.41
CA VAL A 106 -16.00 7.90 -5.83
C VAL A 106 -16.18 6.56 -6.54
N LEU A 107 -17.30 6.41 -7.22
CA LEU A 107 -17.66 5.25 -8.02
C LEU A 107 -17.79 5.68 -9.49
N VAL A 108 -17.32 4.85 -10.40
CA VAL A 108 -17.42 5.08 -11.86
C VAL A 108 -18.23 3.95 -12.47
N ASN A 109 -19.08 4.27 -13.42
CA ASN A 109 -19.85 3.27 -14.16
C ASN A 109 -18.91 2.44 -15.06
N GLY A 110 -19.04 1.13 -15.01
CA GLY A 110 -18.15 0.19 -15.71
C GLY A 110 -16.97 -0.31 -14.87
N SER A 111 -16.80 0.16 -13.63
CA SER A 111 -15.74 -0.30 -12.72
C SER A 111 -16.31 -0.86 -11.42
N PRO A 112 -15.90 -2.08 -11.00
CA PRO A 112 -16.26 -2.64 -9.70
C PRO A 112 -15.45 -2.05 -8.55
N SER A 113 -14.50 -1.14 -8.83
CA SER A 113 -13.60 -0.54 -7.85
C SER A 113 -14.11 0.82 -7.38
N ALA A 114 -14.17 1.00 -6.07
CA ALA A 114 -14.51 2.26 -5.41
C ALA A 114 -13.24 2.96 -4.94
N MET A 115 -13.03 4.21 -5.33
CA MET A 115 -11.94 5.05 -4.85
C MET A 115 -12.34 5.74 -3.56
N VAL A 116 -11.51 5.66 -2.53
CA VAL A 116 -11.72 6.25 -1.20
C VAL A 116 -10.70 7.36 -0.94
N LEU A 117 -11.18 8.52 -0.54
CA LEU A 117 -10.40 9.74 -0.29
C LEU A 117 -10.75 10.36 1.07
N PRO A 118 -9.75 10.90 1.79
CA PRO A 118 -8.33 10.64 1.72
C PRO A 118 -7.98 9.26 2.29
N ALA A 119 -6.94 8.61 1.79
CA ALA A 119 -6.36 7.44 2.42
C ALA A 119 -5.24 7.85 3.37
N LEU A 120 -5.05 7.11 4.46
CA LEU A 120 -3.99 7.28 5.44
C LEU A 120 -3.00 6.11 5.36
N PHE A 121 -1.75 6.35 5.70
CA PHE A 121 -0.72 5.30 5.66
C PHE A 121 -1.06 4.10 6.56
N CYS A 122 -1.55 4.35 7.78
CA CYS A 122 -1.93 3.30 8.73
C CYS A 122 -3.05 2.38 8.20
N GLU A 123 -3.94 2.89 7.36
CA GLU A 123 -5.06 2.11 6.81
C GLU A 123 -4.63 0.99 5.87
N ASN A 124 -3.42 1.05 5.31
CA ASN A 124 -2.88 -0.06 4.51
C ASN A 124 -2.58 -1.30 5.35
N PHE A 125 -2.49 -1.15 6.66
CA PHE A 125 -2.23 -2.25 7.61
C PHE A 125 -3.50 -2.72 8.33
N GLU A 126 -4.63 -2.01 8.13
CA GLU A 126 -5.93 -2.37 8.66
C GLU A 126 -6.70 -3.26 7.68
N CYS A 127 -7.42 -4.24 8.20
CA CYS A 127 -8.32 -5.08 7.43
C CYS A 127 -9.68 -5.15 8.12
N LEU A 128 -10.75 -5.31 7.34
CA LEU A 128 -12.09 -5.48 7.90
C LEU A 128 -12.16 -6.71 8.82
N ASP A 129 -11.41 -7.76 8.48
CA ASP A 129 -11.37 -9.01 9.23
C ASP A 129 -10.69 -8.85 10.61
N ASP A 130 -9.89 -7.79 10.80
CA ASP A 130 -9.31 -7.47 12.11
C ASP A 130 -10.41 -7.20 13.16
N TYR A 131 -11.59 -6.71 12.74
CA TYR A 131 -12.72 -6.42 13.63
C TYR A 131 -13.58 -7.65 13.98
N ALA A 132 -13.46 -8.73 13.22
CA ALA A 132 -14.09 -10.00 13.50
C ALA A 132 -13.30 -10.86 14.49
N SER A 133 -11.98 -10.63 14.62
CA SER A 133 -11.07 -11.37 15.47
C SER A 133 -10.95 -10.75 16.88
N THR A 134 -10.25 -11.44 17.80
CA THR A 134 -9.94 -10.88 19.13
C THR A 134 -8.97 -9.71 19.02
N ALA A 135 -9.08 -8.73 19.93
CA ALA A 135 -8.25 -7.52 19.91
C ALA A 135 -6.74 -7.82 19.99
N VAL A 136 -6.36 -8.84 20.77
CA VAL A 136 -4.95 -9.24 20.91
C VAL A 136 -4.41 -9.82 19.61
N PHE A 137 -5.15 -10.74 18.99
CA PHE A 137 -4.75 -11.36 17.74
C PHE A 137 -4.68 -10.35 16.58
N SER A 138 -5.66 -9.46 16.48
CA SER A 138 -5.66 -8.37 15.47
C SER A 138 -4.48 -7.42 15.64
N SER A 139 -4.14 -7.08 16.90
CA SER A 139 -2.95 -6.26 17.19
C SER A 139 -1.66 -6.95 16.77
N PHE A 140 -1.53 -8.25 17.05
CA PHE A 140 -0.40 -9.03 16.58
C PHE A 140 -0.29 -9.05 15.05
N LEU A 141 -1.39 -9.27 14.33
CA LEU A 141 -1.40 -9.24 12.87
C LEU A 141 -1.03 -7.86 12.31
N ARG A 142 -1.50 -6.78 12.93
CA ARG A 142 -1.12 -5.42 12.51
C ARG A 142 0.38 -5.18 12.69
N ILE A 143 0.95 -5.54 13.83
CA ILE A 143 2.40 -5.44 14.05
C ILE A 143 3.14 -6.25 12.99
N LEU A 144 2.68 -7.47 12.70
CA LEU A 144 3.28 -8.32 11.68
C LEU A 144 3.25 -7.64 10.30
N LYS A 145 2.15 -7.00 9.92
CA LYS A 145 2.03 -6.24 8.66
C LYS A 145 3.03 -5.08 8.59
N TYR A 146 3.17 -4.29 9.67
CA TYR A 146 4.19 -3.23 9.74
C TYR A 146 5.61 -3.79 9.58
N VAL A 147 5.93 -4.84 10.32
CA VAL A 147 7.24 -5.51 10.23
C VAL A 147 7.48 -6.03 8.81
N SER A 148 6.47 -6.66 8.19
CA SER A 148 6.57 -7.16 6.81
C SER A 148 6.85 -6.04 5.80
N PHE A 149 6.23 -4.88 5.95
CA PHE A 149 6.52 -3.72 5.10
C PHE A 149 7.98 -3.26 5.23
N TYR A 150 8.49 -3.13 6.46
CA TYR A 150 9.90 -2.77 6.68
C TYR A 150 10.86 -3.84 6.16
N LEU A 151 10.56 -5.12 6.36
CA LEU A 151 11.35 -6.22 5.79
C LEU A 151 11.37 -6.15 4.26
N THR A 152 10.23 -5.91 3.63
CA THR A 152 10.14 -5.80 2.17
C THR A 152 11.02 -4.70 1.61
N VAL A 153 11.06 -3.54 2.26
CA VAL A 153 11.77 -2.36 1.77
C VAL A 153 13.25 -2.39 2.15
N PHE A 154 13.57 -2.71 3.40
CA PHE A 154 14.91 -2.48 3.95
C PHE A 154 15.77 -3.74 4.06
N LEU A 155 15.20 -4.94 4.24
CA LEU A 155 15.96 -6.15 4.52
C LEU A 155 17.05 -6.46 3.47
N PRO A 156 16.81 -6.37 2.15
CA PRO A 156 17.84 -6.62 1.15
C PRO A 156 18.99 -5.60 1.22
N GLY A 157 18.66 -4.32 1.38
CA GLY A 157 19.66 -3.26 1.51
C GLY A 157 20.46 -3.37 2.81
N VAL A 158 19.82 -3.71 3.92
CA VAL A 158 20.50 -3.96 5.19
C VAL A 158 21.47 -5.16 5.06
N PHE A 159 21.02 -6.24 4.42
CA PHE A 159 21.86 -7.41 4.19
C PHE A 159 23.09 -7.07 3.35
N VAL A 160 22.93 -6.35 2.23
CA VAL A 160 24.04 -5.88 1.39
C VAL A 160 24.98 -4.96 2.19
N CYS A 161 24.41 -4.00 2.94
CA CYS A 161 25.20 -3.09 3.75
C CYS A 161 26.02 -3.81 4.81
N LEU A 162 25.43 -4.77 5.52
CA LEU A 162 26.13 -5.54 6.56
C LEU A 162 27.20 -6.45 5.94
N ALA A 163 26.89 -7.18 4.88
CA ALA A 163 27.81 -8.15 4.31
C ALA A 163 29.00 -7.50 3.62
N VAL A 164 28.81 -6.34 2.94
CA VAL A 164 29.86 -5.70 2.16
C VAL A 164 30.64 -4.65 2.95
N TYR A 165 29.96 -3.86 3.80
CA TYR A 165 30.57 -2.69 4.46
C TYR A 165 30.79 -2.86 5.97
N LEU A 166 30.00 -3.70 6.63
CA LEU A 166 30.04 -3.88 8.10
C LEU A 166 30.06 -5.37 8.48
N PRO A 167 31.00 -6.17 7.93
CA PRO A 167 31.06 -7.60 8.23
C PRO A 167 31.29 -7.90 9.71
N GLU A 168 31.88 -6.95 10.44
CA GLU A 168 32.16 -7.06 11.88
C GLU A 168 30.89 -7.20 12.75
N LEU A 169 29.74 -6.72 12.25
CA LEU A 169 28.46 -6.83 12.95
C LEU A 169 27.80 -8.20 12.76
N ILE A 170 28.28 -9.02 11.82
CA ILE A 170 27.74 -10.34 11.54
C ILE A 170 28.45 -11.37 12.43
N PRO A 171 27.68 -12.29 13.08
CA PRO A 171 28.30 -13.37 13.84
C PRO A 171 29.31 -14.16 12.99
N PRO A 172 30.52 -14.46 13.50
CA PRO A 172 31.63 -15.04 12.71
C PRO A 172 31.25 -16.31 11.95
N GLN A 173 30.43 -17.17 12.56
CA GLN A 173 29.97 -18.41 11.92
C GLN A 173 29.08 -18.16 10.69
N LEU A 174 28.25 -17.12 10.72
CA LEU A 174 27.39 -16.72 9.62
C LEU A 174 28.20 -16.00 8.54
N LEU A 175 29.11 -15.11 8.96
CA LEU A 175 30.00 -14.39 8.06
C LEU A 175 30.83 -15.36 7.21
N TYR A 176 31.44 -16.36 7.84
CA TYR A 176 32.20 -17.39 7.13
C TYR A 176 31.36 -18.11 6.05
N LYS A 177 30.09 -18.42 6.34
CA LYS A 177 29.17 -19.03 5.36
C LYS A 177 28.84 -18.09 4.20
N ILE A 178 28.63 -16.80 4.49
CA ILE A 178 28.35 -15.79 3.47
C ILE A 178 29.56 -15.63 2.55
N GLU A 179 30.75 -15.45 3.11
CA GLU A 179 31.99 -15.30 2.33
C GLU A 179 32.31 -16.56 1.50
N ALA A 180 32.10 -17.74 2.05
CA ALA A 180 32.32 -18.99 1.33
C ALA A 180 31.36 -19.13 0.14
N ALA A 181 30.10 -18.71 0.32
CA ALA A 181 29.10 -18.71 -0.74
C ALA A 181 29.41 -17.66 -1.81
N GLU A 182 29.83 -16.45 -1.43
CA GLU A 182 30.18 -15.37 -2.35
C GLU A 182 31.41 -15.73 -3.21
N LYS A 183 32.43 -16.37 -2.61
CA LYS A 183 33.61 -16.83 -3.39
C LYS A 183 33.29 -17.89 -4.43
N ALA A 184 32.16 -18.58 -4.31
CA ALA A 184 31.68 -19.57 -5.25
C ALA A 184 30.84 -18.97 -6.39
N THR A 185 30.49 -17.68 -6.33
CA THR A 185 29.67 -16.99 -7.35
C THR A 185 30.51 -16.02 -8.20
N PRO A 186 30.14 -15.81 -9.48
CA PRO A 186 30.87 -14.92 -10.37
C PRO A 186 30.57 -13.44 -10.17
N LEU A 187 29.45 -13.10 -9.50
CA LEU A 187 28.97 -11.75 -9.29
C LEU A 187 29.27 -11.27 -7.86
N PRO A 188 29.60 -9.99 -7.65
CA PRO A 188 29.67 -9.43 -6.30
C PRO A 188 28.28 -9.44 -5.65
N LEU A 189 28.21 -9.63 -4.35
CA LEU A 189 26.97 -9.79 -3.56
C LEU A 189 25.91 -8.72 -3.84
N PHE A 190 26.34 -7.48 -4.02
CA PHE A 190 25.44 -6.36 -4.39
C PHE A 190 24.77 -6.58 -5.76
N ALA A 191 25.53 -6.96 -6.79
CA ALA A 191 24.98 -7.19 -8.13
C ALA A 191 24.08 -8.43 -8.15
N GLU A 192 24.47 -9.46 -7.39
CA GLU A 192 23.69 -10.67 -7.22
C GLU A 192 22.32 -10.36 -6.58
N MET A 193 22.28 -9.56 -5.49
CA MET A 193 21.02 -9.15 -4.85
C MET A 193 20.12 -8.37 -5.81
N LEU A 194 20.67 -7.44 -6.59
CA LEU A 194 19.89 -6.71 -7.59
C LEU A 194 19.32 -7.63 -8.66
N LEU A 195 20.13 -8.56 -9.16
CA LEU A 195 19.70 -9.51 -10.18
C LEU A 195 18.58 -10.40 -9.69
N VAL A 196 18.68 -10.96 -8.47
CA VAL A 196 17.64 -11.79 -7.87
C VAL A 196 16.34 -11.01 -7.69
N ILE A 197 16.41 -9.77 -7.18
CA ILE A 197 15.21 -8.92 -7.02
C ILE A 197 14.53 -8.68 -8.38
N LEU A 198 15.30 -8.38 -9.43
CA LEU A 198 14.76 -8.17 -10.77
C LEU A 198 14.12 -9.45 -11.35
N ILE A 199 14.77 -10.60 -11.18
CA ILE A 199 14.21 -11.88 -11.63
C ILE A 199 12.88 -12.19 -10.90
N LEU A 200 12.84 -12.00 -9.58
CA LEU A 200 11.61 -12.22 -8.82
C LEU A 200 10.48 -11.28 -9.27
N GLU A 201 10.81 -10.03 -9.63
CA GLU A 201 9.83 -9.08 -10.15
C GLU A 201 9.31 -9.49 -11.53
N VAL A 202 10.19 -9.97 -12.41
CA VAL A 202 9.80 -10.50 -13.73
C VAL A 202 8.90 -11.74 -13.59
N ILE A 203 9.23 -12.67 -12.69
CA ILE A 203 8.41 -13.86 -12.43
C ILE A 203 7.03 -13.45 -11.95
N ARG A 204 6.95 -12.49 -11.04
CA ARG A 204 5.70 -11.97 -10.52
C ARG A 204 4.86 -11.30 -11.60
N GLU A 205 5.46 -10.41 -12.39
CA GLU A 205 4.77 -9.71 -13.49
C GLU A 205 4.24 -10.72 -14.53
N ALA A 206 5.03 -11.74 -14.86
CA ALA A 206 4.59 -12.82 -15.72
C ALA A 206 3.40 -13.57 -15.13
N GLY A 207 3.44 -13.87 -13.81
CA GLY A 207 2.35 -14.55 -13.11
C GLY A 207 1.02 -13.80 -13.12
N LEU A 208 1.06 -12.46 -13.07
CA LEU A 208 -0.14 -11.61 -13.14
C LEU A 208 -0.78 -11.60 -14.55
N ARG A 209 0.00 -11.84 -15.59
CA ARG A 209 -0.49 -11.85 -16.99
C ARG A 209 -0.95 -13.23 -17.47
N MET A 210 -0.66 -14.28 -16.71
CA MET A 210 -1.10 -15.63 -17.07
C MET A 210 -2.56 -15.88 -16.70
N PRO A 211 -3.29 -16.73 -17.47
CA PRO A 211 -4.60 -17.22 -17.06
C PRO A 211 -4.55 -17.86 -15.68
N GLN A 212 -5.55 -17.62 -14.84
CA GLN A 212 -5.58 -18.08 -13.45
C GLN A 212 -5.37 -19.60 -13.28
N SER A 213 -5.83 -20.39 -14.25
CA SER A 213 -5.67 -21.84 -14.24
C SER A 213 -4.22 -22.33 -14.34
N LEU A 214 -3.33 -21.54 -14.92
CA LEU A 214 -1.92 -21.88 -15.12
C LEU A 214 -0.97 -21.04 -14.25
N GLY A 215 -1.38 -19.82 -13.90
CA GLY A 215 -0.49 -18.83 -13.27
C GLY A 215 0.14 -19.30 -11.96
N HIS A 216 -0.62 -19.94 -11.08
CA HIS A 216 -0.10 -20.44 -9.80
C HIS A 216 0.92 -21.57 -9.97
N SER A 217 0.62 -22.54 -10.83
CA SER A 217 1.50 -23.70 -11.05
C SER A 217 2.80 -23.29 -11.75
N VAL A 218 2.70 -22.45 -12.77
CA VAL A 218 3.88 -21.99 -13.52
C VAL A 218 4.76 -21.09 -12.67
N SER A 219 4.18 -20.17 -11.90
CA SER A 219 4.97 -19.28 -11.00
C SER A 219 5.70 -20.09 -9.93
N LEU A 220 5.05 -21.09 -9.31
CA LEU A 220 5.67 -21.94 -8.30
C LEU A 220 6.81 -22.78 -8.88
N VAL A 221 6.56 -23.44 -10.01
CA VAL A 221 7.57 -24.27 -10.68
C VAL A 221 8.73 -23.44 -11.19
N SER A 222 8.46 -22.26 -11.78
CA SER A 222 9.51 -21.34 -12.25
C SER A 222 10.38 -20.84 -11.11
N ALA A 223 9.78 -20.42 -9.98
CA ALA A 223 10.55 -19.96 -8.83
C ALA A 223 11.42 -21.05 -8.23
N LEU A 224 10.91 -22.29 -8.14
CA LEU A 224 11.65 -23.45 -7.64
C LEU A 224 12.80 -23.82 -8.58
N ILE A 225 12.52 -23.98 -9.90
CA ILE A 225 13.51 -24.41 -10.89
C ILE A 225 14.62 -23.33 -11.03
N ILE A 226 14.22 -22.05 -11.12
CA ILE A 226 15.20 -20.96 -11.26
C ILE A 226 16.04 -20.84 -10.00
N GLY A 227 15.44 -20.94 -8.81
CA GLY A 227 16.16 -20.91 -7.53
C GLY A 227 17.15 -22.03 -7.39
N ASP A 228 16.73 -23.28 -7.60
CA ASP A 228 17.59 -24.47 -7.49
C ASP A 228 18.69 -24.46 -8.56
N ALA A 229 18.35 -24.13 -9.82
CA ALA A 229 19.32 -24.05 -10.91
C ALA A 229 20.36 -22.95 -10.66
N ALA A 230 19.95 -21.79 -10.18
CA ALA A 230 20.85 -20.68 -9.89
C ALA A 230 21.85 -21.02 -8.78
N ILE A 231 21.42 -21.75 -7.75
CA ILE A 231 22.32 -22.26 -6.69
C ILE A 231 23.22 -23.36 -7.22
N ALA A 232 22.66 -24.35 -7.92
CA ALA A 232 23.41 -25.51 -8.41
C ALA A 232 24.48 -25.13 -9.44
N THR A 233 24.25 -24.09 -10.24
CA THR A 233 25.22 -23.56 -11.20
C THR A 233 26.24 -22.60 -10.57
N GLY A 234 26.09 -22.26 -9.29
CA GLY A 234 26.94 -21.27 -8.62
C GLY A 234 26.76 -19.84 -9.16
N LEU A 235 25.66 -19.54 -9.85
CA LEU A 235 25.38 -18.19 -10.34
C LEU A 235 24.89 -17.27 -9.22
N MET A 236 24.29 -17.84 -8.19
CA MET A 236 23.72 -17.09 -7.06
C MET A 236 24.01 -17.80 -5.74
N SER A 237 24.32 -17.02 -4.71
CA SER A 237 24.60 -17.54 -3.38
C SER A 237 23.31 -17.82 -2.61
N THR A 238 23.33 -18.88 -1.81
CA THR A 238 22.19 -19.30 -0.95
C THR A 238 21.75 -18.18 0.02
N PRO A 239 22.64 -17.42 0.68
CA PRO A 239 22.22 -16.32 1.56
C PRO A 239 21.45 -15.21 0.84
N VAL A 240 21.85 -14.85 -0.36
CA VAL A 240 21.16 -13.83 -1.18
C VAL A 240 19.76 -14.30 -1.56
N ILE A 241 19.63 -15.54 -2.06
CA ILE A 241 18.32 -16.10 -2.42
C ILE A 241 17.40 -16.20 -1.18
N PHE A 242 17.95 -16.59 -0.01
CA PHE A 242 17.18 -16.65 1.22
C PHE A 242 16.62 -15.28 1.62
N VAL A 243 17.44 -14.24 1.64
CA VAL A 243 17.00 -12.87 1.97
C VAL A 243 15.98 -12.35 0.95
N ALA A 244 16.24 -12.55 -0.34
CA ALA A 244 15.33 -12.14 -1.41
C ALA A 244 13.98 -12.87 -1.33
N SER A 245 13.97 -14.15 -0.97
CA SER A 245 12.74 -14.93 -0.79
C SER A 245 11.89 -14.44 0.38
N ILE A 246 12.52 -14.12 1.52
CA ILE A 246 11.80 -13.52 2.66
C ILE A 246 11.13 -12.20 2.24
N THR A 247 11.85 -11.35 1.53
CA THR A 247 11.30 -10.05 1.07
C THR A 247 10.18 -10.22 0.05
N ALA A 248 10.29 -11.19 -0.84
CA ALA A 248 9.25 -11.52 -1.81
C ALA A 248 7.97 -12.03 -1.15
N ILE A 249 8.09 -12.81 -0.08
CA ILE A 249 6.92 -13.28 0.70
C ILE A 249 6.34 -12.14 1.54
N ALA A 250 7.19 -11.33 2.15
CA ALA A 250 6.75 -10.24 3.03
C ALA A 250 5.88 -9.19 2.31
N VAL A 251 6.11 -8.96 1.02
CA VAL A 251 5.33 -8.00 0.23
C VAL A 251 3.85 -8.41 0.08
N PHE A 252 3.55 -9.72 0.08
CA PHE A 252 2.17 -10.21 -0.02
C PHE A 252 1.34 -9.96 1.23
N VAL A 253 1.98 -9.65 2.35
CA VAL A 253 1.28 -9.31 3.61
C VAL A 253 0.63 -7.92 3.53
N THR A 254 1.19 -7.01 2.72
CA THR A 254 0.69 -5.63 2.52
C THR A 254 0.51 -5.29 1.04
N PRO A 255 -0.46 -5.92 0.34
CA PRO A 255 -0.60 -5.78 -1.11
C PRO A 255 -0.92 -4.35 -1.57
N SER A 256 -1.57 -3.52 -0.73
CA SER A 256 -1.87 -2.12 -1.04
C SER A 256 -0.62 -1.23 -1.17
N LEU A 257 0.50 -1.63 -0.57
CA LEU A 257 1.78 -0.91 -0.61
C LEU A 257 2.78 -1.56 -1.58
N TYR A 258 2.32 -2.47 -2.43
CA TYR A 258 3.21 -3.21 -3.33
C TYR A 258 4.03 -2.29 -4.24
N GLU A 259 3.36 -1.39 -4.98
CA GLU A 259 4.00 -0.49 -5.93
C GLU A 259 5.10 0.38 -5.29
N PRO A 260 4.81 1.14 -4.21
CA PRO A 260 5.83 1.93 -3.56
C PRO A 260 6.92 1.07 -2.90
N ALA A 261 6.58 -0.09 -2.33
CA ALA A 261 7.54 -0.96 -1.67
C ALA A 261 8.57 -1.54 -2.66
N THR A 262 8.15 -1.92 -3.86
CA THR A 262 9.05 -2.44 -4.90
C THR A 262 10.05 -1.39 -5.37
N LEU A 263 9.59 -0.18 -5.67
CA LEU A 263 10.47 0.92 -6.07
C LEU A 263 11.43 1.33 -4.95
N LEU A 264 10.93 1.41 -3.73
CA LEU A 264 11.74 1.72 -2.55
C LEU A 264 12.79 0.65 -2.29
N ARG A 265 12.43 -0.63 -2.37
CA ARG A 265 13.37 -1.75 -2.20
C ARG A 265 14.55 -1.64 -3.17
N LEU A 266 14.29 -1.41 -4.46
CA LEU A 266 15.34 -1.19 -5.46
C LEU A 266 16.20 0.03 -5.10
N GLY A 267 15.58 1.15 -4.73
CA GLY A 267 16.29 2.36 -4.32
C GLY A 267 17.17 2.15 -3.08
N VAL A 268 16.65 1.44 -2.07
CA VAL A 268 17.39 1.13 -0.83
C VAL A 268 18.58 0.23 -1.10
N VAL A 269 18.42 -0.83 -1.94
CA VAL A 269 19.51 -1.73 -2.30
C VAL A 269 20.59 -0.98 -3.10
N LEU A 270 20.20 -0.13 -4.06
CA LEU A 270 21.14 0.70 -4.79
C LEU A 270 21.90 1.66 -3.88
N ALA A 271 21.21 2.36 -2.99
CA ALA A 271 21.83 3.29 -2.05
C ALA A 271 22.79 2.56 -1.07
N ALA A 272 22.35 1.41 -0.55
CA ALA A 272 23.17 0.60 0.35
C ALA A 272 24.41 0.00 -0.35
N GLY A 273 24.27 -0.46 -1.60
CA GLY A 273 25.37 -1.04 -2.36
C GLY A 273 26.41 -0.01 -2.82
N LEU A 274 25.99 1.22 -3.14
CA LEU A 274 26.87 2.27 -3.63
C LEU A 274 27.54 3.08 -2.50
N ALA A 275 26.81 3.37 -1.41
CA ALA A 275 27.28 4.25 -0.36
C ALA A 275 27.25 3.59 1.04
N GLY A 276 27.02 2.28 1.12
CA GLY A 276 27.06 1.52 2.36
C GLY A 276 26.08 2.04 3.42
N PRO A 277 26.53 2.15 4.70
CA PRO A 277 25.67 2.61 5.81
C PRO A 277 25.13 4.02 5.62
N VAL A 278 25.90 4.92 5.00
CA VAL A 278 25.48 6.30 4.72
C VAL A 278 24.36 6.29 3.68
N GLY A 279 24.47 5.47 2.64
CA GLY A 279 23.44 5.29 1.63
C GLY A 279 22.15 4.70 2.21
N LEU A 280 22.28 3.70 3.08
CA LEU A 280 21.14 3.08 3.77
C LEU A 280 20.41 4.09 4.66
N ALA A 281 21.15 4.87 5.46
CA ALA A 281 20.59 5.93 6.29
C ALA A 281 19.92 7.02 5.44
N GLY A 282 20.56 7.46 4.35
CA GLY A 282 20.00 8.42 3.41
C GLY A 282 18.70 7.93 2.79
N ALA A 283 18.64 6.66 2.35
CA ALA A 283 17.43 6.03 1.83
C ALA A 283 16.32 5.97 2.89
N PHE A 284 16.64 5.63 4.13
CA PHE A 284 15.68 5.64 5.24
C PHE A 284 15.05 7.02 5.44
N PHE A 285 15.88 8.08 5.52
CA PHE A 285 15.39 9.45 5.63
C PHE A 285 14.60 9.89 4.40
N ALA A 286 14.99 9.49 3.19
CA ALA A 286 14.26 9.78 1.96
C ALA A 286 12.86 9.16 1.97
N VAL A 287 12.71 7.92 2.48
CA VAL A 287 11.41 7.27 2.68
C VAL A 287 10.55 8.05 3.67
N LEU A 288 11.12 8.45 4.83
CA LEU A 288 10.41 9.23 5.83
C LEU A 288 9.97 10.59 5.29
N LEU A 289 10.83 11.29 4.56
CA LEU A 289 10.51 12.55 3.92
C LEU A 289 9.42 12.41 2.86
N SER A 290 9.47 11.35 2.05
CA SER A 290 8.44 11.04 1.06
C SER A 290 7.08 10.79 1.70
N LEU A 291 7.04 10.02 2.78
CA LEU A 291 5.82 9.78 3.56
C LEU A 291 5.28 11.07 4.20
N SER A 292 6.16 11.86 4.82
CA SER A 292 5.77 13.11 5.50
C SER A 292 5.31 14.19 4.54
N GLY A 293 5.92 14.25 3.34
CA GLY A 293 5.59 15.21 2.29
C GLY A 293 4.31 14.87 1.52
N THR A 294 3.77 13.65 1.69
CA THR A 294 2.56 13.23 1.01
C THR A 294 1.32 13.70 1.76
N ALA A 295 0.43 14.39 1.07
CA ALA A 295 -0.87 14.82 1.60
C ALA A 295 -1.95 14.69 0.53
N CYS A 296 -3.18 14.38 0.93
CA CYS A 296 -4.38 14.41 0.10
C CYS A 296 -5.36 15.45 0.64
N LEU A 297 -5.73 16.43 -0.18
CA LEU A 297 -6.76 17.42 0.15
C LEU A 297 -6.52 18.10 1.52
N GLN A 298 -5.27 18.39 1.86
CA GLN A 298 -4.79 18.95 3.14
C GLN A 298 -4.76 17.97 4.33
N VAL A 299 -5.03 16.68 4.12
CA VAL A 299 -4.83 15.66 5.15
C VAL A 299 -3.46 15.03 4.93
N PRO A 300 -2.53 15.10 5.92
CA PRO A 300 -1.24 14.44 5.81
C PRO A 300 -1.41 12.92 5.75
N TYR A 301 -0.69 12.26 4.86
CA TYR A 301 -0.77 10.80 4.68
C TYR A 301 -0.29 10.02 5.91
N LEU A 302 0.71 10.56 6.62
CA LEU A 302 1.23 10.01 7.87
C LEU A 302 0.40 10.37 9.10
N ALA A 303 -0.74 11.08 8.93
CA ALA A 303 -1.60 11.29 10.07
C ALA A 303 -2.03 9.93 10.60
N ALA A 304 -1.56 9.62 11.79
CA ALA A 304 -1.82 8.32 12.42
C ALA A 304 -3.29 8.15 12.83
N HIS A 305 -3.92 9.21 13.12
CA HIS A 305 -5.35 9.55 13.09
C HIS A 305 -5.39 11.06 12.99
N PRO A 306 -6.35 11.64 12.30
CA PRO A 306 -6.39 13.09 12.08
C PRO A 306 -6.61 13.90 13.36
N PHE A 307 -6.53 13.30 14.55
CA PHE A 307 -6.85 13.92 15.83
C PHE A 307 -5.75 13.77 16.88
N PRO A 308 -5.19 14.91 17.37
CA PRO A 308 -4.23 14.91 18.47
C PRO A 308 -4.83 14.49 19.83
N GLN A 309 -6.13 14.19 19.91
CA GLN A 309 -6.80 13.84 21.16
C GLN A 309 -6.98 12.32 21.38
N ARG A 310 -6.66 11.50 20.39
CA ARG A 310 -6.65 10.05 20.60
C ARG A 310 -5.24 9.53 20.38
N PRO A 311 -4.69 8.81 21.34
CA PRO A 311 -3.38 8.20 21.16
C PRO A 311 -3.48 7.23 19.97
N ILE A 312 -2.50 7.30 19.07
CA ILE A 312 -2.22 6.37 17.98
C ILE A 312 -2.37 4.90 18.40
N ALA A 313 -2.19 4.67 19.71
CA ALA A 313 -2.31 3.38 20.36
C ALA A 313 -3.72 2.79 20.42
N GLU A 314 -4.79 3.54 20.07
CA GLU A 314 -6.14 2.99 20.29
C GLU A 314 -6.68 2.15 19.12
N ASP A 315 -6.33 2.45 17.88
CA ASP A 315 -6.75 1.66 16.71
C ASP A 315 -5.74 1.67 15.53
N GLY A 316 -4.57 2.25 15.69
CA GLY A 316 -3.53 2.24 14.65
C GLY A 316 -2.72 0.92 14.67
N ILE A 317 -1.77 0.82 15.59
CA ILE A 317 -0.92 -0.37 15.76
C ILE A 317 -1.58 -1.39 16.69
N ILE A 318 -2.10 -0.92 17.85
CA ILE A 318 -2.76 -1.78 18.84
C ILE A 318 -4.25 -1.54 18.77
N ARG A 319 -5.00 -2.59 18.43
CA ARG A 319 -6.45 -2.54 18.42
C ARG A 319 -7.00 -2.68 19.84
N ARG A 320 -7.81 -1.73 20.28
CA ARG A 320 -8.62 -1.86 21.51
C ARG A 320 -9.90 -2.67 21.26
N ASN A 321 -10.52 -3.08 22.35
CA ASN A 321 -11.79 -3.83 22.31
C ASN A 321 -12.86 -3.00 21.59
N TYR A 322 -13.60 -3.62 20.67
CA TYR A 322 -14.63 -3.00 19.83
C TYR A 322 -15.68 -2.20 20.62
N ARG A 323 -16.02 -2.66 21.83
CA ARG A 323 -16.96 -1.96 22.74
C ARG A 323 -16.45 -0.55 23.14
N ARG A 324 -15.15 -0.36 23.26
CA ARG A 324 -14.55 0.96 23.54
C ARG A 324 -14.42 1.82 22.28
N LEU A 325 -14.14 1.18 21.16
CA LEU A 325 -14.06 1.87 19.86
C LEU A 325 -15.44 2.39 19.42
N SER A 326 -16.50 1.59 19.58
CA SER A 326 -17.87 1.96 19.21
C SER A 326 -18.48 3.08 20.07
N ALA A 327 -17.93 3.34 21.25
CA ALA A 327 -18.38 4.41 22.14
C ALA A 327 -17.90 5.81 21.70
N HIS A 328 -17.06 5.89 20.66
CA HIS A 328 -16.47 7.14 20.20
C HIS A 328 -16.79 7.38 18.72
N ASP A 329 -17.10 8.61 18.37
CA ASP A 329 -17.37 9.01 16.99
C ASP A 329 -16.06 9.09 16.17
N PHE A 330 -15.93 8.21 15.16
CA PHE A 330 -14.81 8.18 14.23
C PHE A 330 -15.00 9.19 13.09
N ASN A 331 -15.00 10.47 13.39
CA ASN A 331 -15.08 11.49 12.35
C ASN A 331 -13.72 12.14 12.14
N ILE A 332 -13.14 12.03 10.93
CA ILE A 332 -11.87 12.66 10.59
C ILE A 332 -11.88 14.20 10.67
N TRP A 333 -13.06 14.82 10.79
CA TRP A 333 -13.23 16.26 10.68
C TRP A 333 -13.71 16.96 11.94
N GLN A 334 -13.95 16.25 13.04
CA GLN A 334 -14.62 16.76 14.25
C GLN A 334 -13.92 17.91 15.00
N LYS A 335 -12.81 18.47 14.52
CA LYS A 335 -12.00 19.36 15.36
C LYS A 335 -11.76 20.78 14.88
N ARG A 336 -12.51 21.31 13.95
CA ARG A 336 -12.36 22.73 13.57
C ARG A 336 -13.41 23.68 14.13
N GLU A 337 -14.42 23.19 14.84
CA GLU A 337 -15.50 24.04 15.37
C GLU A 337 -15.33 24.45 16.85
N GLY A 338 -14.18 24.22 17.46
CA GLY A 338 -13.95 24.55 18.85
C GLY A 338 -12.71 25.43 19.07
N LYS A 339 -12.62 26.57 18.41
CA LYS A 339 -11.91 27.78 18.86
C LYS A 339 -12.35 28.97 18.04
#